data_64dcfab58b66ee7cbbd12f1c07e641f0
#
_entry.id   64dcfab58b66ee7cbbd12f1c07e641f0
#
_cell.length_a   1.000
_cell.length_b   1.000
_cell.length_c   1.000
_cell.angle_alpha   90.00
_cell.angle_beta   90.00
_cell.angle_gamma   90.00
#
_symmetry.space_group_name_H-M   'P 1'
#
loop_
_entity.id
_entity.type
_entity.pdbx_description
1 polymer ?
#
loop_
_entity_poly.entity_id
_entity_poly.type
_entity_poly.pdbx_seq_one_letter_code
_entity_poly.pdbx_strand_id
1 'polypeptide(L)'
;MNLRKSATVPALVAKATVLWLGLDRCFAQPDPNWLDHDRARALPAVITPATASSQGQPGRPPSDATVLFDGKDLSEWVSMDGNPTKWITRDGYMECVKGSGYVRTLQNFGDCQLHVEWATPSPAHGEGQGRGNSGVFFGLDRYELQVLDSFENKTYADGSAGAIYGQYPPLVNASLPPGQWQIYDIIYTAPRFDAEGKLLSPVRLTVFHNGVLIQHNVELTGPTSWLQRAPYRAHAEKQPLSLQDHGNPVRFRNIWVRELGKPGRKEFTLATALLDSYLGKYDNLEVTRQGDQLAASIGGVRFLLFAESATKFFAKTTDVELEFQSNAEGKVDRVTWSVGEGANVAKKTRETAGASAKP
;
A
#
# COMPACT_ATOMS: atom_id res chain seq x y z
N MET A 1 68.69 1.24 53.03
CA MET A 1 68.76 0.07 52.09
C MET A 1 67.44 -0.65 52.16
N ASN A 2 66.48 -0.19 51.31
CA ASN A 2 65.15 -0.76 51.27
C ASN A 2 64.74 -0.88 49.79
N LEU A 3 64.73 -2.11 49.30
CA LEU A 3 64.32 -2.53 47.94
C LEU A 3 62.79 -2.45 47.85
N ARG A 4 62.27 -1.60 47.02
CA ARG A 4 60.85 -1.65 46.58
C ARG A 4 60.69 -2.70 45.49
N LYS A 5 59.89 -3.72 45.75
CA LYS A 5 59.45 -4.70 44.78
C LYS A 5 58.35 -4.06 43.94
N SER A 6 58.58 -4.00 42.65
CA SER A 6 57.62 -3.63 41.65
C SER A 6 56.66 -4.79 41.36
N ALA A 7 55.35 -4.59 41.54
CA ALA A 7 54.31 -5.56 41.17
C ALA A 7 53.77 -5.19 39.80
N THR A 8 54.01 -6.03 38.83
CA THR A 8 53.41 -5.99 37.47
C THR A 8 51.99 -6.51 37.51
N VAL A 9 51.03 -5.64 37.19
CA VAL A 9 49.61 -6.02 36.98
C VAL A 9 49.45 -6.45 35.52
N PRO A 10 48.88 -7.62 35.18
CA PRO A 10 48.60 -7.97 33.79
C PRO A 10 47.39 -7.20 33.30
N ALA A 11 47.55 -6.55 32.15
CA ALA A 11 46.45 -5.86 31.43
C ALA A 11 45.51 -6.93 30.82
N LEU A 12 44.28 -6.95 31.32
CA LEU A 12 43.19 -7.77 30.74
C LEU A 12 42.67 -7.03 29.53
N VAL A 13 43.01 -7.47 28.33
CA VAL A 13 42.43 -6.97 27.07
C VAL A 13 41.04 -7.59 26.89
N ALA A 14 40.01 -6.88 27.29
CA ALA A 14 38.63 -7.23 26.99
C ALA A 14 38.37 -6.98 25.50
N LYS A 15 38.22 -8.05 24.72
CA LYS A 15 37.68 -7.95 23.35
C LYS A 15 36.22 -7.59 23.45
N ALA A 16 35.90 -6.33 23.20
CA ALA A 16 34.52 -5.89 23.00
C ALA A 16 34.06 -6.42 21.62
N THR A 17 33.24 -7.47 21.63
CA THR A 17 32.50 -7.92 20.45
C THR A 17 31.37 -6.91 20.25
N VAL A 18 31.55 -6.01 19.31
CA VAL A 18 30.45 -5.10 18.87
C VAL A 18 29.48 -5.97 18.09
N LEU A 19 28.37 -6.34 18.75
CA LEU A 19 27.22 -6.92 18.06
C LEU A 19 26.61 -5.79 17.23
N TRP A 20 26.85 -5.80 15.93
CA TRP A 20 26.06 -5.01 14.99
C TRP A 20 24.66 -5.62 14.95
N LEU A 21 23.73 -5.11 15.78
CA LEU A 21 22.31 -5.26 15.54
C LEU A 21 22.01 -4.46 14.29
N GLY A 22 21.85 -5.15 13.18
CA GLY A 22 21.37 -4.57 11.94
C GLY A 22 20.00 -3.96 12.19
N LEU A 23 19.99 -2.65 12.41
CA LEU A 23 18.77 -1.86 12.18
C LEU A 23 18.54 -1.93 10.67
N ASP A 24 17.67 -2.84 10.24
CA ASP A 24 17.07 -2.76 8.92
C ASP A 24 16.33 -1.43 8.85
N ARG A 25 17.07 -0.39 8.48
CA ARG A 25 16.49 0.87 8.07
C ARG A 25 15.78 0.57 6.76
N CYS A 26 14.47 0.51 6.80
CA CYS A 26 13.60 0.42 5.62
C CYS A 26 13.69 1.75 4.84
N PHE A 27 14.88 2.06 4.31
CA PHE A 27 15.00 3.04 3.24
C PHE A 27 14.64 2.30 1.96
N ALA A 28 13.82 2.92 1.12
CA ALA A 28 13.62 2.43 -0.23
C ALA A 28 15.01 2.30 -0.88
N GLN A 29 15.48 1.06 -1.01
CA GLN A 29 16.73 0.77 -1.69
C GLN A 29 16.46 0.82 -3.20
N PRO A 30 17.43 1.28 -3.99
CA PRO A 30 17.35 1.11 -5.43
C PRO A 30 17.10 -0.37 -5.76
N ASP A 31 16.26 -0.65 -6.74
CA ASP A 31 16.02 -2.02 -7.18
C ASP A 31 17.33 -2.65 -7.67
N PRO A 32 17.87 -3.68 -7.00
CA PRO A 32 19.17 -4.23 -7.33
C PRO A 32 19.19 -4.95 -8.68
N ASN A 33 18.03 -5.16 -9.32
CA ASN A 33 17.92 -5.77 -10.64
C ASN A 33 18.17 -4.78 -11.78
N TRP A 34 18.31 -3.48 -11.47
CA TRP A 34 18.55 -2.44 -12.45
C TRP A 34 19.91 -1.74 -12.19
N LEU A 35 20.69 -1.59 -13.24
CA LEU A 35 21.84 -0.70 -13.20
C LEU A 35 21.37 0.77 -13.21
N ASP A 36 22.19 1.64 -12.64
CA ASP A 36 21.96 3.07 -12.72
C ASP A 36 21.89 3.50 -14.19
N HIS A 37 20.88 4.29 -14.53
CA HIS A 37 20.67 4.81 -15.89
C HIS A 37 20.40 3.75 -16.96
N ASP A 38 19.92 2.56 -16.58
CA ASP A 38 19.55 1.54 -17.54
C ASP A 38 18.39 2.02 -18.44
N ARG A 39 18.67 2.19 -19.73
CA ARG A 39 17.70 2.66 -20.72
C ARG A 39 16.66 1.60 -21.09
N ALA A 40 16.89 0.35 -20.76
CA ALA A 40 15.92 -0.74 -20.96
C ALA A 40 14.87 -0.81 -19.84
N ARG A 41 15.09 -0.09 -18.73
CA ARG A 41 14.09 -0.01 -17.65
C ARG A 41 12.83 0.66 -18.15
N ALA A 42 11.66 0.03 -17.88
CA ALA A 42 10.36 0.59 -18.25
C ALA A 42 10.18 2.02 -17.72
N LEU A 43 9.76 2.92 -18.60
CA LEU A 43 9.44 4.29 -18.21
C LEU A 43 8.18 4.33 -17.34
N PRO A 44 8.08 5.31 -16.43
CA PRO A 44 6.84 5.53 -15.68
C PRO A 44 5.66 5.76 -16.62
N ALA A 45 4.49 5.22 -16.26
CA ALA A 45 3.26 5.48 -17.00
C ALA A 45 2.95 6.99 -17.07
N VAL A 46 2.55 7.46 -18.23
CA VAL A 46 2.14 8.85 -18.42
C VAL A 46 0.66 8.97 -18.07
N ILE A 47 0.35 9.82 -17.11
CA ILE A 47 -1.03 10.12 -16.70
C ILE A 47 -1.32 11.61 -16.85
N THR A 48 -2.61 11.97 -16.98
CA THR A 48 -3.04 13.35 -16.85
C THR A 48 -3.11 13.71 -15.36
N PRO A 49 -2.38 14.73 -14.88
CA PRO A 49 -2.41 15.13 -13.48
C PRO A 49 -3.78 15.61 -13.02
N ALA A 50 -4.03 15.51 -11.71
CA ALA A 50 -5.17 16.18 -11.07
C ALA A 50 -5.08 17.71 -11.24
N THR A 51 -6.22 18.38 -11.15
CA THR A 51 -6.27 19.85 -11.09
C THR A 51 -6.65 20.30 -9.68
N ALA A 52 -6.18 21.48 -9.29
CA ALA A 52 -6.51 22.05 -7.98
C ALA A 52 -8.00 22.36 -7.87
N SER A 53 -8.54 22.12 -6.68
CA SER A 53 -9.89 22.51 -6.30
C SER A 53 -9.93 23.93 -5.75
N SER A 54 -11.10 24.53 -5.80
CA SER A 54 -11.43 25.82 -5.16
C SER A 54 -12.69 25.70 -4.31
N GLN A 55 -13.03 26.73 -3.58
CA GLN A 55 -14.29 26.75 -2.82
C GLN A 55 -15.52 26.59 -3.73
N GLY A 56 -15.49 27.18 -4.92
CA GLY A 56 -16.60 27.14 -5.87
C GLY A 56 -16.63 25.95 -6.82
N GLN A 57 -15.49 25.31 -7.06
CA GLN A 57 -15.37 24.24 -8.05
C GLN A 57 -14.42 23.15 -7.58
N PRO A 58 -14.84 21.87 -7.64
CA PRO A 58 -13.94 20.75 -7.43
C PRO A 58 -12.92 20.63 -8.56
N GLY A 59 -11.72 20.16 -8.24
CA GLY A 59 -10.72 19.79 -9.22
C GLY A 59 -11.10 18.51 -9.96
N ARG A 60 -10.34 18.20 -11.02
CA ARG A 60 -10.47 16.92 -11.72
C ARG A 60 -9.48 15.92 -11.13
N PRO A 61 -9.88 14.64 -10.99
CA PRO A 61 -8.97 13.58 -10.56
C PRO A 61 -7.87 13.31 -11.60
N PRO A 62 -6.75 12.68 -11.23
CA PRO A 62 -5.79 12.17 -12.20
C PRO A 62 -6.42 11.05 -13.05
N SER A 63 -5.90 10.85 -14.27
CA SER A 63 -6.54 9.94 -15.24
C SER A 63 -6.48 8.45 -14.86
N ASP A 64 -5.63 8.07 -13.90
CA ASP A 64 -5.50 6.71 -13.36
C ASP A 64 -6.22 6.52 -12.01
N ALA A 65 -7.03 7.49 -11.58
CA ALA A 65 -7.83 7.38 -10.37
C ALA A 65 -9.19 6.73 -10.63
N THR A 66 -9.67 5.97 -9.64
CA THR A 66 -11.05 5.55 -9.53
C THR A 66 -11.85 6.66 -8.86
N VAL A 67 -12.87 7.16 -9.54
CA VAL A 67 -13.76 8.18 -8.99
C VAL A 67 -14.81 7.51 -8.13
N LEU A 68 -14.87 7.88 -6.85
CA LEU A 68 -15.83 7.35 -5.88
C LEU A 68 -17.06 8.25 -5.73
N PHE A 69 -16.91 9.56 -5.99
CA PHE A 69 -18.02 10.51 -6.01
C PHE A 69 -17.67 11.73 -6.86
N ASP A 70 -18.44 11.95 -7.92
CA ASP A 70 -18.25 13.04 -8.88
C ASP A 70 -19.35 14.14 -8.78
N GLY A 71 -20.17 14.06 -7.74
CA GLY A 71 -21.27 15.01 -7.52
C GLY A 71 -22.63 14.56 -8.07
N LYS A 72 -22.76 13.37 -8.67
CA LYS A 72 -23.99 12.94 -9.33
C LYS A 72 -24.84 12.00 -8.46
N ASP A 73 -24.29 10.87 -8.08
CA ASP A 73 -25.03 9.83 -7.37
C ASP A 73 -24.14 9.05 -6.40
N LEU A 74 -24.73 8.12 -5.64
CA LEU A 74 -24.08 7.28 -4.66
C LEU A 74 -23.88 5.84 -5.16
N SER A 75 -23.77 5.61 -6.46
CA SER A 75 -23.64 4.29 -7.07
C SER A 75 -22.44 3.49 -6.56
N GLU A 76 -21.35 4.17 -6.14
CA GLU A 76 -20.16 3.55 -5.56
C GLU A 76 -20.27 3.33 -4.04
N TRP A 77 -21.38 3.72 -3.39
CA TRP A 77 -21.55 3.73 -1.96
C TRP A 77 -22.79 2.95 -1.49
N VAL A 78 -22.63 2.22 -0.40
CA VAL A 78 -23.71 1.51 0.28
C VAL A 78 -23.60 1.73 1.79
N SER A 79 -24.67 1.43 2.54
CA SER A 79 -24.57 1.36 3.99
C SER A 79 -23.71 0.16 4.43
N MET A 80 -23.32 0.10 5.70
CA MET A 80 -22.39 -0.92 6.22
C MET A 80 -22.89 -2.34 6.00
N ASP A 81 -24.20 -2.54 5.98
CA ASP A 81 -24.86 -3.84 5.73
C ASP A 81 -25.01 -4.20 4.24
N GLY A 82 -24.54 -3.32 3.34
CA GLY A 82 -24.59 -3.52 1.88
C GLY A 82 -25.90 -3.07 1.23
N ASN A 83 -26.86 -2.53 1.96
CA ASN A 83 -28.08 -1.97 1.42
C ASN A 83 -27.84 -0.56 0.83
N PRO A 84 -28.76 -0.03 0.02
CA PRO A 84 -28.69 1.37 -0.41
C PRO A 84 -28.60 2.33 0.78
N THR A 85 -27.70 3.28 0.72
CA THR A 85 -27.55 4.27 1.78
C THR A 85 -28.70 5.26 1.81
N LYS A 86 -28.94 5.87 2.99
CA LYS A 86 -29.88 6.96 3.19
C LYS A 86 -29.23 8.34 3.14
N TRP A 87 -27.91 8.41 2.91
CA TRP A 87 -27.25 9.69 2.61
C TRP A 87 -27.85 10.29 1.35
N ILE A 88 -27.83 11.60 1.25
CA ILE A 88 -28.44 12.31 0.12
C ILE A 88 -27.41 12.96 -0.77
N THR A 89 -27.73 13.11 -2.05
CA THR A 89 -26.93 13.85 -3.03
C THR A 89 -27.70 15.10 -3.45
N ARG A 90 -27.04 16.24 -3.42
CA ARG A 90 -27.58 17.52 -3.92
C ARG A 90 -26.44 18.50 -4.21
N ASP A 91 -26.63 19.42 -5.12
CA ASP A 91 -25.71 20.52 -5.43
C ASP A 91 -24.24 20.08 -5.64
N GLY A 92 -24.03 18.86 -6.19
CA GLY A 92 -22.70 18.33 -6.47
C GLY A 92 -21.94 17.76 -5.27
N TYR A 93 -22.62 17.53 -4.13
CA TYR A 93 -22.06 16.88 -2.95
C TYR A 93 -22.99 15.80 -2.38
N MET A 94 -22.44 14.87 -1.64
CA MET A 94 -23.18 13.96 -0.77
C MET A 94 -23.18 14.49 0.65
N GLU A 95 -24.28 14.28 1.39
CA GLU A 95 -24.45 14.78 2.76
C GLU A 95 -24.90 13.67 3.68
N CYS A 96 -24.28 13.62 4.84
CA CYS A 96 -24.67 12.72 5.92
C CYS A 96 -26.06 13.09 6.44
N VAL A 97 -26.95 12.09 6.53
CA VAL A 97 -28.25 12.22 7.16
C VAL A 97 -28.16 11.58 8.55
N LYS A 98 -28.43 12.37 9.58
CA LYS A 98 -28.34 11.94 10.99
C LYS A 98 -29.12 10.65 11.25
N GLY A 99 -28.43 9.65 11.81
CA GLY A 99 -29.00 8.35 12.16
C GLY A 99 -29.15 7.40 10.98
N SER A 100 -28.58 7.74 9.81
CA SER A 100 -28.57 6.85 8.64
C SER A 100 -27.46 5.79 8.66
N GLY A 101 -26.51 5.93 9.57
CA GLY A 101 -25.36 5.06 9.69
C GLY A 101 -24.22 5.44 8.73
N TYR A 102 -23.11 4.77 8.88
CA TYR A 102 -21.93 4.94 8.01
C TYR A 102 -22.22 4.47 6.59
N VAL A 103 -21.47 5.01 5.65
CA VAL A 103 -21.44 4.51 4.27
C VAL A 103 -20.07 3.92 3.98
N ARG A 104 -20.01 2.93 3.10
CA ARG A 104 -18.78 2.31 2.64
C ARG A 104 -18.77 2.17 1.13
N THR A 105 -17.58 2.11 0.55
CA THR A 105 -17.41 1.83 -0.87
C THR A 105 -17.82 0.40 -1.20
N LEU A 106 -18.31 0.16 -2.42
CA LEU A 106 -18.52 -1.17 -2.99
C LEU A 106 -17.18 -1.86 -3.25
N GLN A 107 -16.22 -1.13 -3.78
CA GLN A 107 -14.86 -1.62 -4.07
C GLN A 107 -14.00 -1.58 -2.81
N ASN A 108 -13.06 -2.54 -2.71
CA ASN A 108 -12.06 -2.63 -1.65
C ASN A 108 -10.72 -2.04 -2.12
N PHE A 109 -10.03 -1.33 -1.23
CA PHE A 109 -8.75 -0.69 -1.49
C PHE A 109 -7.71 -1.13 -0.46
N GLY A 110 -6.48 -1.32 -0.92
CA GLY A 110 -5.28 -1.51 -0.10
C GLY A 110 -4.47 -0.22 -0.05
N ASP A 111 -3.16 -0.30 -0.31
CA ASP A 111 -2.30 0.87 -0.39
C ASP A 111 -2.83 1.85 -1.43
N CYS A 112 -3.09 3.09 -1.01
CA CYS A 112 -3.72 4.05 -1.90
C CYS A 112 -3.38 5.50 -1.56
N GLN A 113 -3.53 6.36 -2.57
CA GLN A 113 -3.71 7.79 -2.43
C GLN A 113 -5.21 8.07 -2.49
N LEU A 114 -5.76 8.67 -1.44
CA LEU A 114 -7.17 9.07 -1.36
C LEU A 114 -7.25 10.59 -1.29
N HIS A 115 -8.11 11.16 -2.11
CA HIS A 115 -8.50 12.56 -2.05
C HIS A 115 -9.96 12.67 -1.61
N VAL A 116 -10.22 13.51 -0.62
CA VAL A 116 -11.57 13.75 -0.09
C VAL A 116 -11.72 15.23 0.18
N GLU A 117 -12.76 15.86 -0.39
CA GLU A 117 -13.18 17.19 0.00
C GLU A 117 -14.40 17.11 0.90
N TRP A 118 -14.35 17.81 2.01
CA TRP A 118 -15.43 17.80 3.00
C TRP A 118 -15.72 19.21 3.53
N ALA A 119 -16.95 19.44 4.00
CA ALA A 119 -17.33 20.69 4.61
C ALA A 119 -18.30 20.46 5.76
N THR A 120 -18.04 21.11 6.88
CA THR A 120 -18.93 21.09 8.06
C THR A 120 -20.10 22.05 7.88
N PRO A 121 -21.20 21.88 8.64
CA PRO A 121 -22.34 22.76 8.54
C PRO A 121 -22.01 24.23 8.84
N SER A 122 -22.65 25.15 8.11
CA SER A 122 -22.64 26.59 8.39
C SER A 122 -24.09 27.10 8.44
N PRO A 123 -24.49 27.83 9.48
CA PRO A 123 -23.69 28.16 10.67
C PRO A 123 -23.27 26.95 11.48
N ALA A 124 -22.17 27.09 12.25
CA ALA A 124 -21.69 26.03 13.14
C ALA A 124 -22.69 25.78 14.28
N HIS A 125 -22.90 24.51 14.61
CA HIS A 125 -23.74 24.09 15.74
C HIS A 125 -22.99 23.12 16.64
N GLY A 126 -23.13 23.29 17.93
CA GLY A 126 -22.46 22.45 18.94
C GLY A 126 -21.06 22.94 19.30
N GLU A 127 -20.36 22.17 20.12
CA GLU A 127 -19.02 22.45 20.63
C GLU A 127 -18.22 21.14 20.70
N GLY A 128 -16.89 21.27 20.69
CA GLY A 128 -15.97 20.13 20.83
C GLY A 128 -16.28 19.03 19.80
N GLN A 129 -16.44 17.81 20.25
CA GLN A 129 -16.75 16.66 19.39
C GLN A 129 -18.21 16.62 18.88
N GLY A 130 -19.07 17.48 19.38
CA GLY A 130 -20.45 17.65 18.87
C GLY A 130 -20.57 18.59 17.69
N ARG A 131 -19.48 19.19 17.20
CA ARG A 131 -19.49 20.24 16.18
C ARG A 131 -18.94 19.76 14.85
N GLY A 132 -19.80 19.49 13.89
CA GLY A 132 -19.43 19.13 12.52
C GLY A 132 -18.58 17.85 12.47
N ASN A 133 -18.95 16.83 13.23
CA ASN A 133 -18.18 15.60 13.41
C ASN A 133 -18.53 14.55 12.35
N SER A 134 -17.52 13.90 11.82
CA SER A 134 -17.53 12.75 10.94
C SER A 134 -16.17 12.08 10.96
N GLY A 135 -15.90 11.11 10.08
CA GLY A 135 -14.61 10.45 9.94
C GLY A 135 -14.42 9.84 8.56
N VAL A 136 -13.16 9.77 8.12
CA VAL A 136 -12.73 8.99 6.96
C VAL A 136 -12.04 7.74 7.48
N PHE A 137 -12.56 6.56 7.14
CA PHE A 137 -12.07 5.28 7.64
C PHE A 137 -11.41 4.45 6.56
N PHE A 138 -10.31 3.83 6.93
CA PHE A 138 -9.65 2.76 6.20
C PHE A 138 -9.85 1.41 6.90
N GLY A 139 -9.71 0.31 6.15
CA GLY A 139 -9.91 -1.00 6.72
C GLY A 139 -11.36 -1.24 7.17
N LEU A 140 -12.33 -0.74 6.42
CA LEU A 140 -13.75 -0.69 6.69
C LEU A 140 -14.07 0.38 7.77
N ASP A 141 -13.96 0.06 9.05
CA ASP A 141 -14.29 0.91 10.20
C ASP A 141 -13.17 0.94 11.27
N ARG A 142 -11.94 0.59 10.87
CA ARG A 142 -10.86 0.35 11.83
C ARG A 142 -9.95 1.55 12.04
N TYR A 143 -9.63 2.28 11.00
CA TYR A 143 -8.55 3.27 11.03
C TYR A 143 -9.09 4.64 10.63
N GLU A 144 -9.43 5.44 11.61
CA GLU A 144 -10.10 6.73 11.45
C GLU A 144 -9.11 7.88 11.31
N LEU A 145 -9.28 8.66 10.24
CA LEU A 145 -8.82 10.02 10.12
C LEU A 145 -9.99 10.95 10.47
N GLN A 146 -9.87 11.70 11.54
CA GLN A 146 -10.94 12.52 12.08
C GLN A 146 -11.35 13.65 11.14
N VAL A 147 -12.67 13.80 10.97
CA VAL A 147 -13.33 14.98 10.38
C VAL A 147 -14.09 15.72 11.47
N LEU A 148 -13.73 16.98 11.69
CA LEU A 148 -14.35 17.84 12.72
C LEU A 148 -14.28 19.30 12.29
N ASP A 149 -15.25 20.09 12.66
CA ASP A 149 -15.08 21.54 12.64
C ASP A 149 -14.12 21.95 13.78
N SER A 150 -12.85 22.09 13.42
CA SER A 150 -11.77 22.48 14.34
C SER A 150 -11.37 23.95 14.23
N PHE A 151 -12.11 24.73 13.45
CA PHE A 151 -11.89 26.18 13.37
C PHE A 151 -12.45 26.86 14.62
N GLU A 152 -11.58 27.45 15.42
CA GLU A 152 -11.93 28.09 16.71
C GLU A 152 -12.82 27.19 17.62
N ASN A 153 -12.54 25.88 17.61
CA ASN A 153 -13.28 24.88 18.38
C ASN A 153 -12.31 24.11 19.30
N LYS A 154 -12.51 24.16 20.59
CA LYS A 154 -11.68 23.48 21.56
C LYS A 154 -12.15 22.05 21.81
N THR A 155 -11.25 21.11 21.65
CA THR A 155 -11.45 19.69 21.97
C THR A 155 -10.12 19.04 22.37
N TYR A 156 -10.12 17.74 22.67
CA TYR A 156 -8.86 17.02 22.87
C TYR A 156 -8.08 16.91 21.55
N ALA A 157 -6.75 17.03 21.63
CA ALA A 157 -5.89 17.21 20.46
C ALA A 157 -5.95 16.03 19.49
N ASP A 158 -6.02 14.80 20.00
CA ASP A 158 -6.11 13.56 19.24
C ASP A 158 -7.53 13.21 18.75
N GLY A 159 -8.45 14.15 18.81
CA GLY A 159 -9.79 14.13 18.23
C GLY A 159 -10.12 15.37 17.40
N SER A 160 -9.13 16.23 17.11
CA SER A 160 -9.29 17.38 16.20
C SER A 160 -9.22 16.93 14.73
N ALA A 161 -9.62 17.78 13.80
CA ALA A 161 -9.57 17.49 12.36
C ALA A 161 -8.17 17.03 11.94
N GLY A 162 -8.10 15.87 11.26
CA GLY A 162 -6.84 15.27 10.80
C GLY A 162 -6.07 14.50 11.86
N ALA A 163 -6.63 14.31 13.06
CA ALA A 163 -6.09 13.37 14.03
C ALA A 163 -6.25 11.93 13.54
N ILE A 164 -5.26 11.09 13.84
CA ILE A 164 -5.47 9.64 13.89
C ILE A 164 -6.21 9.40 15.22
N TYR A 165 -7.51 9.22 15.14
CA TYR A 165 -8.43 9.34 16.29
C TYR A 165 -7.97 8.53 17.51
N GLY A 166 -7.81 9.24 18.66
CA GLY A 166 -7.37 8.64 19.92
C GLY A 166 -5.91 8.18 19.95
N GLN A 167 -5.12 8.39 18.88
CA GLN A 167 -3.72 7.96 18.82
C GLN A 167 -2.75 9.13 18.64
N TYR A 168 -2.93 9.93 17.60
CA TYR A 168 -2.01 11.03 17.29
C TYR A 168 -2.77 12.30 16.89
N PRO A 169 -2.47 13.44 17.53
CA PRO A 169 -2.97 14.73 17.06
C PRO A 169 -2.34 15.10 15.70
N PRO A 170 -2.97 15.98 14.91
CA PRO A 170 -2.30 16.58 13.76
C PRO A 170 -1.13 17.45 14.20
N LEU A 171 -0.11 17.59 13.35
CA LEU A 171 1.05 18.46 13.61
C LEU A 171 0.65 19.92 13.78
N VAL A 172 -0.36 20.36 13.05
CA VAL A 172 -0.95 21.70 13.10
C VAL A 172 -2.43 21.64 12.78
N ASN A 173 -3.19 22.62 13.22
CA ASN A 173 -4.59 22.81 12.80
C ASN A 173 -4.64 23.68 11.52
N ALA A 174 -4.94 23.07 10.39
CA ALA A 174 -5.06 23.73 9.09
C ALA A 174 -6.52 23.95 8.65
N SER A 175 -7.47 23.93 9.61
CA SER A 175 -8.91 24.03 9.32
C SER A 175 -9.29 25.44 8.84
N LEU A 176 -10.13 25.49 7.79
CA LEU A 176 -10.84 26.67 7.34
C LEU A 176 -12.16 26.81 8.13
N PRO A 177 -12.80 28.01 8.12
CA PRO A 177 -14.08 28.23 8.76
C PRO A 177 -15.18 27.22 8.34
N PRO A 178 -16.18 26.97 9.20
CA PRO A 178 -17.30 26.09 8.88
C PRO A 178 -18.03 26.53 7.60
N GLY A 179 -18.52 25.56 6.84
CA GLY A 179 -19.14 25.77 5.53
C GLY A 179 -18.15 25.83 4.37
N GLN A 180 -16.87 26.12 4.61
CA GLN A 180 -15.84 26.07 3.58
C GLN A 180 -15.37 24.63 3.32
N TRP A 181 -15.03 24.35 2.06
CA TRP A 181 -14.49 23.06 1.66
C TRP A 181 -13.06 22.90 2.17
N GLN A 182 -12.86 21.83 2.90
CA GLN A 182 -11.57 21.32 3.38
C GLN A 182 -11.10 20.22 2.43
N ILE A 183 -9.82 20.05 2.30
CA ILE A 183 -9.22 19.01 1.43
C ILE A 183 -8.35 18.10 2.29
N TYR A 184 -8.58 16.81 2.23
CA TYR A 184 -7.64 15.79 2.66
C TYR A 184 -7.01 15.10 1.44
N ASP A 185 -5.68 15.13 1.37
CA ASP A 185 -4.88 14.26 0.52
C ASP A 185 -4.14 13.27 1.41
N ILE A 186 -4.44 11.99 1.25
CA ILE A 186 -4.05 10.94 2.18
C ILE A 186 -3.26 9.87 1.44
N ILE A 187 -2.08 9.50 1.96
CA ILE A 187 -1.38 8.27 1.55
C ILE A 187 -1.61 7.24 2.65
N TYR A 188 -2.27 6.17 2.30
CA TYR A 188 -2.54 5.04 3.19
C TYR A 188 -1.74 3.83 2.76
N THR A 189 -1.05 3.21 3.71
CA THR A 189 -0.43 1.89 3.55
C THR A 189 -1.14 0.91 4.47
N ALA A 190 -1.73 -0.13 3.90
CA ALA A 190 -2.48 -1.14 4.62
C ALA A 190 -1.56 -2.01 5.49
N PRO A 191 -2.06 -2.58 6.60
CA PRO A 191 -1.26 -3.48 7.41
C PRO A 191 -1.04 -4.80 6.67
N ARG A 192 0.07 -5.47 6.99
CA ARG A 192 0.38 -6.80 6.47
C ARG A 192 0.39 -7.79 7.61
N PHE A 193 -0.13 -8.98 7.36
CA PHE A 193 -0.17 -10.09 8.29
C PHE A 193 0.39 -11.34 7.62
N ASP A 194 1.03 -12.20 8.41
CA ASP A 194 1.41 -13.54 7.94
C ASP A 194 0.20 -14.50 7.90
N ALA A 195 0.44 -15.75 7.52
CA ALA A 195 -0.60 -16.77 7.43
C ALA A 195 -1.22 -17.13 8.79
N GLU A 196 -0.49 -16.93 9.86
CA GLU A 196 -0.91 -17.16 11.25
C GLU A 196 -1.65 -15.94 11.85
N GLY A 197 -1.76 -14.84 11.09
CA GLY A 197 -2.44 -13.61 11.51
C GLY A 197 -1.60 -12.67 12.38
N LYS A 198 -0.28 -12.89 12.45
CA LYS A 198 0.65 -12.01 13.14
C LYS A 198 0.95 -10.79 12.28
N LEU A 199 1.01 -9.62 12.90
CA LEU A 199 1.35 -8.38 12.22
C LEU A 199 2.80 -8.41 11.70
N LEU A 200 2.97 -8.20 10.40
CA LEU A 200 4.27 -8.02 9.73
C LEU A 200 4.62 -6.54 9.57
N SER A 201 3.64 -5.71 9.21
CA SER A 201 3.80 -4.26 9.13
C SER A 201 2.51 -3.55 9.55
N PRO A 202 2.60 -2.45 10.33
CA PRO A 202 1.44 -1.67 10.74
C PRO A 202 0.89 -0.80 9.60
N VAL A 203 -0.31 -0.25 9.82
CA VAL A 203 -0.84 0.85 8.99
C VAL A 203 0.09 2.05 9.09
N ARG A 204 0.28 2.73 7.95
CA ARG A 204 0.97 4.03 7.88
C ARG A 204 0.08 5.05 7.19
N LEU A 205 0.08 6.27 7.71
CA LEU A 205 -0.64 7.40 7.13
C LEU A 205 0.29 8.60 6.97
N THR A 206 0.21 9.20 5.78
CA THR A 206 0.69 10.58 5.54
C THR A 206 -0.50 11.38 5.07
N VAL A 207 -0.75 12.53 5.70
CA VAL A 207 -1.95 13.33 5.42
C VAL A 207 -1.58 14.79 5.23
N PHE A 208 -2.12 15.37 4.16
CA PHE A 208 -2.16 16.81 3.94
C PHE A 208 -3.59 17.31 4.16
N HIS A 209 -3.74 18.38 4.92
CA HIS A 209 -5.00 19.10 5.13
C HIS A 209 -4.85 20.51 4.55
N ASN A 210 -5.65 20.82 3.55
CA ASN A 210 -5.59 22.11 2.81
C ASN A 210 -4.16 22.41 2.31
N GLY A 211 -3.45 21.39 1.82
CA GLY A 211 -2.07 21.49 1.33
C GLY A 211 -0.99 21.53 2.42
N VAL A 212 -1.36 21.47 3.71
CA VAL A 212 -0.42 21.47 4.85
C VAL A 212 -0.23 20.04 5.36
N LEU A 213 1.02 19.58 5.50
CA LEU A 213 1.35 18.28 6.08
C LEU A 213 0.95 18.25 7.56
N ILE A 214 0.03 17.34 7.91
CA ILE A 214 -0.50 17.21 9.27
C ILE A 214 -0.20 15.85 9.92
N GLN A 215 0.05 14.81 9.11
CA GLN A 215 0.55 13.49 9.55
C GLN A 215 1.68 13.07 8.64
N HIS A 216 2.82 12.67 9.17
CA HIS A 216 4.00 12.31 8.40
C HIS A 216 4.39 10.85 8.61
N ASN A 217 3.95 9.96 7.75
CA ASN A 217 4.28 8.53 7.77
C ASN A 217 4.09 7.89 9.16
N VAL A 218 2.97 8.23 9.81
CA VAL A 218 2.69 7.82 11.18
C VAL A 218 2.27 6.35 11.20
N GLU A 219 2.90 5.56 12.08
CA GLU A 219 2.50 4.17 12.33
C GLU A 219 1.36 4.12 13.35
N LEU A 220 0.24 3.50 12.97
CA LEU A 220 -0.86 3.26 13.90
C LEU A 220 -0.51 2.10 14.85
N THR A 221 -1.01 2.18 16.07
CA THR A 221 -0.79 1.15 17.10
C THR A 221 -1.86 0.04 17.08
N GLY A 222 -2.85 0.14 16.21
CA GLY A 222 -3.99 -0.74 16.04
C GLY A 222 -5.23 0.04 15.57
N PRO A 223 -6.43 -0.51 15.64
CA PRO A 223 -7.66 0.19 15.34
C PRO A 223 -7.82 1.45 16.20
N THR A 224 -8.36 2.50 15.61
CA THR A 224 -8.74 3.73 16.33
C THR A 224 -9.99 3.48 17.16
N SER A 225 -10.07 4.04 18.34
CA SER A 225 -11.24 3.93 19.20
C SER A 225 -11.23 4.98 20.31
N TRP A 226 -12.41 5.32 20.81
CA TRP A 226 -12.54 6.22 21.95
C TRP A 226 -12.03 5.57 23.24
N LEU A 227 -11.01 6.18 23.86
CA LEU A 227 -10.37 5.76 25.11
C LEU A 227 -9.89 4.30 25.18
N GLN A 228 -9.69 3.66 24.02
CA GLN A 228 -9.21 2.29 23.96
C GLN A 228 -8.07 2.17 22.93
N ARG A 229 -7.15 1.25 23.19
CA ARG A 229 -6.07 0.88 22.28
C ARG A 229 -6.07 -0.62 22.09
N ALA A 230 -6.88 -1.08 21.16
CA ALA A 230 -6.94 -2.49 20.81
C ALA A 230 -5.72 -2.88 19.97
N PRO A 231 -5.19 -4.10 20.13
CA PRO A 231 -4.15 -4.61 19.25
C PRO A 231 -4.71 -4.86 17.85
N TYR A 232 -3.80 -4.96 16.88
CA TYR A 232 -4.15 -5.39 15.54
C TYR A 232 -4.81 -6.77 15.56
N ARG A 233 -5.79 -6.96 14.68
CA ARG A 233 -6.36 -8.25 14.32
C ARG A 233 -6.27 -8.43 12.83
N ALA A 234 -5.84 -9.60 12.39
CA ALA A 234 -5.68 -9.90 10.97
C ALA A 234 -6.99 -9.69 10.19
N HIS A 235 -6.85 -9.07 9.04
CA HIS A 235 -7.94 -8.87 8.08
C HIS A 235 -7.34 -8.84 6.66
N ALA A 236 -8.19 -8.90 5.65
CA ALA A 236 -7.75 -8.79 4.26
C ALA A 236 -7.08 -7.43 4.02
N GLU A 237 -6.02 -7.43 3.21
CA GLU A 237 -5.25 -6.23 2.86
C GLU A 237 -6.14 -5.14 2.22
N LYS A 238 -7.00 -5.56 1.30
CA LYS A 238 -7.97 -4.66 0.67
C LYS A 238 -9.29 -4.72 1.42
N GLN A 239 -9.77 -3.57 1.84
CA GLN A 239 -11.04 -3.36 2.55
C GLN A 239 -11.76 -2.13 1.99
N PRO A 240 -13.08 -1.99 2.20
CA PRO A 240 -13.77 -0.77 1.85
C PRO A 240 -13.22 0.45 2.58
N LEU A 241 -13.34 1.62 1.95
CA LEU A 241 -13.26 2.93 2.61
C LEU A 241 -14.64 3.27 3.17
N SER A 242 -14.70 4.01 4.27
CA SER A 242 -15.98 4.40 4.88
C SER A 242 -16.00 5.85 5.32
N LEU A 243 -17.20 6.44 5.34
CA LEU A 243 -17.46 7.75 5.90
C LEU A 243 -18.47 7.63 7.04
N GLN A 244 -18.24 8.40 8.11
CA GLN A 244 -18.99 8.27 9.36
C GLN A 244 -20.23 9.17 9.39
N ASP A 245 -21.35 8.61 9.84
CA ASP A 245 -22.45 9.36 10.41
C ASP A 245 -22.25 9.52 11.93
N HIS A 246 -21.90 10.72 12.36
CA HIS A 246 -21.81 11.12 13.78
C HIS A 246 -22.98 12.07 14.18
N GLY A 247 -24.03 12.09 13.39
CA GLY A 247 -25.22 12.90 13.65
C GLY A 247 -25.12 14.37 13.21
N ASN A 248 -24.07 14.74 12.49
CA ASN A 248 -23.87 16.05 11.91
C ASN A 248 -23.97 15.99 10.37
N PRO A 249 -24.63 16.94 9.69
CA PRO A 249 -24.79 16.94 8.25
C PRO A 249 -23.50 17.43 7.56
N VAL A 250 -22.42 16.66 7.73
CA VAL A 250 -21.16 16.89 7.04
C VAL A 250 -21.33 16.54 5.56
N ARG A 251 -20.79 17.39 4.69
CA ARG A 251 -20.86 17.25 3.24
C ARG A 251 -19.53 16.78 2.69
N PHE A 252 -19.59 15.95 1.63
CA PHE A 252 -18.43 15.44 0.93
C PHE A 252 -18.60 15.62 -0.58
N ARG A 253 -17.51 15.92 -1.28
CA ARG A 253 -17.47 16.03 -2.74
C ARG A 253 -16.10 15.60 -3.27
N ASN A 254 -15.98 15.41 -4.57
CA ASN A 254 -14.72 15.13 -5.26
C ASN A 254 -13.90 14.05 -4.55
N ILE A 255 -14.49 12.87 -4.40
CA ILE A 255 -13.84 11.75 -3.74
C ILE A 255 -13.26 10.84 -4.82
N TRP A 256 -11.94 10.64 -4.79
CA TRP A 256 -11.29 9.71 -5.69
C TRP A 256 -10.12 9.01 -5.01
N VAL A 257 -9.85 7.82 -5.49
CA VAL A 257 -8.77 6.97 -4.98
C VAL A 257 -7.88 6.52 -6.13
N ARG A 258 -6.60 6.47 -5.87
CA ARG A 258 -5.59 5.91 -6.75
C ARG A 258 -4.83 4.83 -6.02
N GLU A 259 -4.90 3.59 -6.47
CA GLU A 259 -4.15 2.50 -5.85
C GLU A 259 -2.65 2.73 -6.05
N LEU A 260 -1.88 2.55 -4.98
CA LEU A 260 -0.43 2.64 -4.99
C LEU A 260 0.16 1.24 -5.22
N GLY A 261 1.10 1.18 -6.13
CA GLY A 261 1.65 -0.07 -6.61
C GLY A 261 0.98 -0.52 -7.91
N LYS A 262 1.70 -1.24 -8.76
CA LYS A 262 1.08 -1.99 -9.85
C LYS A 262 0.03 -2.89 -9.21
N PRO A 263 -1.13 -3.19 -9.87
CA PRO A 263 -1.97 -4.30 -9.44
C PRO A 263 -1.02 -5.49 -9.32
N GLY A 264 -0.75 -5.88 -8.07
CA GLY A 264 0.30 -6.86 -7.79
C GLY A 264 -0.14 -8.15 -8.43
N ARG A 265 0.58 -8.62 -9.44
CA ARG A 265 0.47 -10.02 -9.84
C ARG A 265 0.67 -10.81 -8.57
N LYS A 266 -0.28 -11.67 -8.27
CA LYS A 266 -0.24 -12.47 -7.05
C LYS A 266 1.00 -13.35 -7.11
N GLU A 267 1.92 -13.15 -6.18
CA GLU A 267 3.15 -13.93 -6.11
C GLU A 267 2.92 -15.16 -5.23
N PHE A 268 3.46 -16.29 -5.68
CA PHE A 268 3.41 -17.54 -4.94
C PHE A 268 4.83 -18.00 -4.64
N THR A 269 5.05 -18.45 -3.42
CA THR A 269 6.24 -19.22 -3.08
C THR A 269 5.99 -20.67 -3.50
N LEU A 270 6.86 -21.21 -4.34
CA LEU A 270 6.76 -22.57 -4.84
C LEU A 270 7.82 -23.46 -4.17
N ALA A 271 7.49 -24.74 -4.02
CA ALA A 271 8.45 -25.72 -3.51
C ALA A 271 9.70 -25.80 -4.41
N THR A 272 10.87 -25.87 -3.80
CA THR A 272 12.17 -25.93 -4.51
C THR A 272 12.23 -27.06 -5.55
N ALA A 273 11.67 -28.23 -5.22
CA ALA A 273 11.61 -29.36 -6.16
C ALA A 273 10.81 -29.05 -7.44
N LEU A 274 9.74 -28.22 -7.33
CA LEU A 274 8.99 -27.76 -8.49
C LEU A 274 9.81 -26.77 -9.30
N LEU A 275 10.48 -25.82 -8.66
CA LEU A 275 11.36 -24.87 -9.34
C LEU A 275 12.49 -25.58 -10.09
N ASP A 276 13.07 -26.63 -9.50
CA ASP A 276 14.14 -27.43 -10.11
C ASP A 276 13.68 -28.15 -11.38
N SER A 277 12.38 -28.46 -11.51
CA SER A 277 11.82 -29.08 -12.73
C SER A 277 11.87 -28.14 -13.96
N TYR A 278 11.91 -26.83 -13.74
CA TYR A 278 11.96 -25.83 -14.80
C TYR A 278 13.38 -25.49 -15.27
N LEU A 279 14.42 -25.92 -14.54
CA LEU A 279 15.80 -25.57 -14.87
C LEU A 279 16.24 -26.18 -16.21
N GLY A 280 17.06 -25.46 -16.94
CA GLY A 280 17.69 -25.91 -18.19
C GLY A 280 17.70 -24.88 -19.30
N LYS A 281 18.15 -25.32 -20.47
CA LYS A 281 18.15 -24.50 -21.72
C LYS A 281 16.91 -24.81 -22.55
N TYR A 282 16.31 -23.75 -23.06
CA TYR A 282 15.14 -23.77 -23.93
C TYR A 282 15.47 -22.90 -25.17
N ASP A 283 15.96 -23.49 -26.21
CA ASP A 283 16.49 -22.78 -27.40
C ASP A 283 17.44 -21.64 -27.00
N ASN A 284 17.02 -20.39 -27.15
CA ASN A 284 17.78 -19.18 -26.78
C ASN A 284 17.53 -18.65 -25.37
N LEU A 285 16.76 -19.37 -24.58
CA LEU A 285 16.43 -19.04 -23.18
C LEU A 285 17.12 -20.02 -22.24
N GLU A 286 17.76 -19.52 -21.19
CA GLU A 286 18.31 -20.33 -20.12
C GLU A 286 17.60 -20.04 -18.80
N VAL A 287 17.12 -21.08 -18.12
CA VAL A 287 16.44 -20.97 -16.80
C VAL A 287 17.34 -21.58 -15.74
N THR A 288 17.65 -20.78 -14.74
CA THR A 288 18.49 -21.14 -13.59
C THR A 288 17.75 -20.86 -12.30
N ARG A 289 18.26 -21.38 -11.17
CA ARG A 289 17.72 -21.08 -9.84
C ARG A 289 18.65 -20.13 -9.09
N GLN A 290 18.06 -19.15 -8.40
CA GLN A 290 18.75 -18.25 -7.47
C GLN A 290 18.00 -18.26 -6.13
N GLY A 291 18.54 -19.00 -5.15
CA GLY A 291 17.86 -19.20 -3.87
C GLY A 291 16.54 -19.97 -4.05
N ASP A 292 15.45 -19.35 -3.65
CA ASP A 292 14.07 -19.82 -3.74
C ASP A 292 13.30 -19.30 -4.96
N GLN A 293 14.02 -18.72 -5.94
CA GLN A 293 13.43 -18.14 -7.15
C GLN A 293 14.10 -18.67 -8.42
N LEU A 294 13.38 -18.58 -9.54
CA LEU A 294 13.96 -18.79 -10.87
C LEU A 294 14.57 -17.48 -11.40
N ALA A 295 15.56 -17.64 -12.27
CA ALA A 295 16.06 -16.57 -13.11
C ALA A 295 16.10 -17.08 -14.56
N ALA A 296 15.69 -16.23 -15.51
CA ALA A 296 15.79 -16.49 -16.94
C ALA A 296 16.87 -15.61 -17.58
N SER A 297 17.55 -16.12 -18.59
CA SER A 297 18.49 -15.36 -19.41
C SER A 297 18.08 -15.44 -20.87
N ILE A 298 17.84 -14.31 -21.51
CA ILE A 298 17.43 -14.17 -22.91
C ILE A 298 18.39 -13.19 -23.59
N GLY A 299 19.06 -13.64 -24.64
CA GLY A 299 20.00 -12.76 -25.37
C GLY A 299 21.12 -12.16 -24.50
N GLY A 300 21.52 -12.86 -23.41
CA GLY A 300 22.53 -12.37 -22.46
C GLY A 300 21.99 -11.44 -21.35
N VAL A 301 20.72 -11.08 -21.39
CA VAL A 301 20.06 -10.30 -20.32
C VAL A 301 19.38 -11.25 -19.34
N ARG A 302 19.63 -11.07 -18.04
CA ARG A 302 19.12 -11.92 -16.97
C ARG A 302 18.00 -11.23 -16.22
N PHE A 303 16.92 -11.99 -15.94
CA PHE A 303 15.74 -11.55 -15.21
C PHE A 303 15.45 -12.47 -14.03
N LEU A 304 15.12 -11.92 -12.87
CA LEU A 304 14.50 -12.69 -11.77
C LEU A 304 13.03 -12.92 -12.09
N LEU A 305 12.57 -14.15 -11.85
CA LEU A 305 11.21 -14.58 -12.15
C LEU A 305 10.42 -14.81 -10.86
N PHE A 306 9.21 -14.28 -10.83
CA PHE A 306 8.25 -14.38 -9.75
C PHE A 306 7.08 -15.25 -10.20
N ALA A 307 6.71 -16.25 -9.41
CA ALA A 307 5.63 -17.17 -9.76
C ALA A 307 4.26 -16.48 -9.64
N GLU A 308 3.48 -16.47 -10.70
CA GLU A 308 2.06 -16.09 -10.73
C GLU A 308 1.15 -17.32 -10.52
N SER A 309 1.63 -18.49 -10.87
CA SER A 309 1.02 -19.80 -10.62
C SER A 309 2.10 -20.87 -10.54
N ALA A 310 1.69 -22.13 -10.44
CA ALA A 310 2.64 -23.23 -10.50
C ALA A 310 3.48 -23.24 -11.79
N THR A 311 2.93 -22.82 -12.93
CA THR A 311 3.58 -22.89 -14.25
C THR A 311 3.88 -21.53 -14.88
N LYS A 312 3.25 -20.45 -14.39
CA LYS A 312 3.38 -19.12 -14.97
C LYS A 312 4.21 -18.20 -14.08
N PHE A 313 5.18 -17.54 -14.72
CA PHE A 313 6.14 -16.66 -14.07
C PHE A 313 6.24 -15.33 -14.82
N PHE A 314 6.63 -14.28 -14.12
CA PHE A 314 6.85 -12.96 -14.69
C PHE A 314 8.10 -12.30 -14.08
N ALA A 315 8.70 -11.38 -14.84
CA ALA A 315 9.75 -10.52 -14.32
C ALA A 315 9.13 -9.20 -13.81
N LYS A 316 9.59 -8.69 -12.66
CA LYS A 316 9.17 -7.37 -12.14
C LYS A 316 9.84 -6.20 -12.86
N THR A 317 10.95 -6.47 -13.52
CA THR A 317 11.84 -5.46 -14.09
C THR A 317 11.58 -5.19 -15.56
N THR A 318 10.75 -6.02 -16.20
CA THR A 318 10.40 -5.92 -17.62
C THR A 318 9.13 -6.70 -17.90
N ASP A 319 8.52 -6.50 -19.08
CA ASP A 319 7.32 -7.22 -19.52
C ASP A 319 7.62 -8.66 -20.01
N VAL A 320 8.53 -9.35 -19.34
CA VAL A 320 8.83 -10.75 -19.59
C VAL A 320 7.87 -11.64 -18.83
N GLU A 321 7.21 -12.54 -19.54
CA GLU A 321 6.39 -13.61 -18.99
C GLU A 321 6.88 -14.96 -19.51
N LEU A 322 6.84 -15.98 -18.67
CA LEU A 322 7.14 -17.36 -19.00
C LEU A 322 6.01 -18.26 -18.54
N GLU A 323 5.59 -19.20 -19.40
CA GLU A 323 4.65 -20.23 -19.03
C GLU A 323 5.21 -21.61 -19.44
N PHE A 324 5.54 -22.41 -18.42
CA PHE A 324 6.10 -23.75 -18.61
C PHE A 324 5.02 -24.78 -18.94
N GLN A 325 5.31 -25.68 -19.86
CA GLN A 325 4.41 -26.73 -20.30
C GLN A 325 5.10 -28.08 -20.16
N SER A 326 4.31 -29.07 -19.72
CA SER A 326 4.77 -30.46 -19.59
C SER A 326 4.27 -31.30 -20.76
N ASN A 327 5.07 -32.32 -21.10
CA ASN A 327 4.66 -33.34 -22.06
C ASN A 327 3.69 -34.39 -21.45
N ALA A 328 3.32 -35.40 -22.21
CA ALA A 328 2.41 -36.45 -21.77
C ALA A 328 2.94 -37.27 -20.57
N GLU A 329 4.25 -37.32 -20.36
CA GLU A 329 4.89 -38.00 -19.22
C GLU A 329 5.03 -37.07 -17.98
N GLY A 330 4.45 -35.86 -18.02
CA GLY A 330 4.52 -34.88 -16.92
C GLY A 330 5.87 -34.17 -16.77
N LYS A 331 6.80 -34.31 -17.72
CA LYS A 331 8.08 -33.60 -17.72
C LYS A 331 7.99 -32.29 -18.46
N VAL A 332 8.52 -31.23 -17.88
CA VAL A 332 8.59 -29.91 -18.53
C VAL A 332 9.52 -30.00 -19.73
N ASP A 333 8.96 -29.74 -20.92
CA ASP A 333 9.65 -29.82 -22.20
C ASP A 333 9.57 -28.53 -23.05
N ARG A 334 8.74 -27.58 -22.67
CA ARG A 334 8.53 -26.31 -23.36
C ARG A 334 8.31 -25.16 -22.42
N VAL A 335 8.58 -23.97 -22.93
CA VAL A 335 8.20 -22.70 -22.31
C VAL A 335 7.70 -21.76 -23.40
N THR A 336 6.52 -21.18 -23.15
CA THR A 336 6.07 -20.01 -23.91
C THR A 336 6.56 -18.78 -23.17
N TRP A 337 7.21 -17.87 -23.87
CA TRP A 337 7.69 -16.64 -23.29
C TRP A 337 7.37 -15.44 -24.16
N SER A 338 7.18 -14.28 -23.55
CA SER A 338 6.92 -13.00 -24.20
C SER A 338 7.77 -11.89 -23.62
N VAL A 339 8.09 -10.89 -24.46
CA VAL A 339 8.63 -9.60 -24.06
C VAL A 339 7.75 -8.55 -24.73
N GLY A 340 6.87 -7.89 -23.96
CA GLY A 340 5.85 -7.00 -24.53
C GLY A 340 4.82 -7.76 -25.39
N GLU A 341 4.48 -7.20 -26.56
CA GLU A 341 3.55 -7.83 -27.51
C GLU A 341 4.26 -8.93 -28.33
N GLY A 342 3.74 -10.12 -28.29
CA GLY A 342 4.21 -11.29 -29.05
C GLY A 342 4.74 -12.42 -28.17
N ALA A 343 4.28 -13.63 -28.44
CA ALA A 343 4.67 -14.84 -27.72
C ALA A 343 5.62 -15.69 -28.58
N ASN A 344 6.68 -16.20 -27.95
CA ASN A 344 7.63 -17.15 -28.52
C ASN A 344 7.51 -18.49 -27.80
N VAL A 345 7.72 -19.59 -28.50
CA VAL A 345 7.75 -20.94 -27.92
C VAL A 345 9.15 -21.50 -28.05
N ALA A 346 9.72 -21.91 -26.92
CA ALA A 346 11.06 -22.51 -26.85
C ALA A 346 10.95 -23.95 -26.30
N LYS A 347 11.71 -24.86 -26.89
CA LYS A 347 11.76 -26.27 -26.47
C LYS A 347 12.97 -26.52 -25.59
N LYS A 348 12.80 -27.33 -24.55
CA LYS A 348 13.89 -27.73 -23.67
C LYS A 348 14.90 -28.58 -24.44
N THR A 349 16.16 -28.12 -24.47
CA THR A 349 17.25 -28.85 -25.10
C THR A 349 17.55 -30.08 -24.27
N ARG A 350 17.59 -31.26 -24.88
CA ARG A 350 18.02 -32.47 -24.19
C ARG A 350 19.52 -32.37 -23.97
N GLU A 351 19.98 -32.48 -22.72
CA GLU A 351 21.40 -32.75 -22.48
C GLU A 351 21.73 -34.08 -23.15
N THR A 352 22.54 -34.05 -24.20
CA THR A 352 23.19 -35.23 -24.72
C THR A 352 24.10 -35.74 -23.60
N ALA A 353 23.75 -36.91 -23.02
CA ALA A 353 24.61 -37.58 -22.05
C ALA A 353 26.03 -37.65 -22.65
N GLY A 354 26.97 -36.97 -21.99
CA GLY A 354 28.34 -36.85 -22.46
C GLY A 354 28.91 -38.24 -22.82
N ALA A 355 29.44 -38.34 -24.02
CA ALA A 355 30.20 -39.49 -24.45
C ALA A 355 31.33 -39.71 -23.43
N SER A 356 31.23 -40.80 -22.70
CA SER A 356 32.30 -41.35 -21.85
C SER A 356 33.56 -41.39 -22.70
N ALA A 357 34.54 -40.56 -22.39
CA ALA A 357 35.90 -40.75 -22.86
C ALA A 357 36.40 -42.07 -22.28
N LYS A 358 36.56 -43.07 -23.12
CA LYS A 358 37.32 -44.29 -22.80
C LYS A 358 38.82 -43.98 -22.83
N PRO A 359 39.60 -44.73 -22.08
CA PRO A 359 40.94 -44.45 -21.60
C PRO A 359 42.00 -44.37 -22.69
#